data_92cb69177ab605062dfcfb4865e91a3c
#
_entry.id   92cb69177ab605062dfcfb4865e91a3c
#
_cell.length_a   1.000
_cell.length_b   1.000
_cell.length_c   1.000
_cell.angle_alpha   90.00
_cell.angle_beta   90.00
_cell.angle_gamma   90.00
#
_symmetry.space_group_name_H-M   'P 1'
#
loop_
_entity.id
_entity.type
_entity.pdbx_description
1 polymer ?
#
loop_
_entity_poly.entity_id
_entity_poly.type
_entity_poly.pdbx_seq_one_letter_code
_entity_poly.pdbx_strand_id
1 'polypeptide(L)'
;MKNSLTRRQSLLLLGTTLATKACTTPASEAAVRSESPAPNRPDWGRGYENQRIADRKDGTFLNPIFSGDRPDPSIIRDCDTYYLTFSSFDAYPGLFIWQSTDLVNWQPVGPALTHPIGSVWAPDLIKHGDRFYIYIPARSKNRKSIYVIYANQIDGPWSKPVDLDLPDHIDPAHAVGEDGKRYLFLSNGDLVELSDDGLSTVGDVEHIYDPWRYPEDWDVECFCPEGPKI
;
A
#
# COMPACT_ATOMS: atom_id res chain seq x y z
N MET A 1 19.02 -1.56 62.54
CA MET A 1 17.89 -0.64 62.77
C MET A 1 17.26 -0.30 61.46
N LYS A 2 16.02 -0.71 61.28
CA LYS A 2 15.21 -0.54 60.07
C LYS A 2 14.65 0.86 59.99
N ASN A 3 14.73 1.55 58.86
CA ASN A 3 13.86 2.65 58.58
C ASN A 3 13.26 2.46 57.18
N SER A 4 11.99 2.16 57.18
CA SER A 4 11.09 2.17 56.06
C SER A 4 10.74 3.57 55.69
N LEU A 5 10.87 3.96 54.43
CA LEU A 5 10.29 5.17 53.85
C LEU A 5 9.14 4.83 52.95
N THR A 6 7.97 5.24 53.37
CA THR A 6 6.70 5.16 52.68
C THR A 6 6.66 6.11 51.50
N ARG A 7 6.34 5.57 50.33
CA ARG A 7 5.99 6.35 49.12
C ARG A 7 4.57 6.90 49.25
N ARG A 8 4.46 8.15 49.36
CA ARG A 8 3.28 8.96 48.91
C ARG A 8 3.76 10.36 48.63
N GLN A 9 3.94 10.65 47.36
CA GLN A 9 3.91 12.04 46.84
C GLN A 9 3.52 12.03 45.39
N SER A 10 2.29 12.47 45.16
CA SER A 10 1.83 13.46 44.19
C SER A 10 2.18 13.23 42.73
N LEU A 11 1.25 12.60 42.02
CA LEU A 11 1.12 12.76 40.58
C LEU A 11 0.68 14.21 40.30
N LEU A 12 1.59 15.01 39.78
CA LEU A 12 1.22 16.16 38.97
C LEU A 12 0.85 15.67 37.57
N LEU A 13 -0.44 15.65 37.25
CA LEU A 13 -0.92 15.49 35.87
C LEU A 13 -0.46 16.72 35.06
N LEU A 14 0.59 16.58 34.28
CA LEU A 14 0.77 17.40 33.09
C LEU A 14 -0.13 16.80 32.00
N GLY A 15 -1.27 17.46 31.82
CA GLY A 15 -2.14 17.19 30.68
C GLY A 15 -1.46 17.62 29.38
N THR A 16 -0.80 16.70 28.69
CA THR A 16 -0.51 16.87 27.28
C THR A 16 -1.81 16.60 26.53
N THR A 17 -2.45 17.66 26.10
CA THR A 17 -3.53 17.60 25.11
C THR A 17 -2.91 17.08 23.82
N LEU A 18 -3.05 15.77 23.58
CA LEU A 18 -2.93 15.23 22.24
C LEU A 18 -4.05 15.88 21.42
N ALA A 19 -3.68 16.78 20.53
CA ALA A 19 -4.57 17.26 19.50
C ALA A 19 -4.86 16.08 18.54
N THR A 20 -5.93 15.36 18.81
CA THR A 20 -6.51 14.46 17.82
C THR A 20 -6.99 15.33 16.67
N LYS A 21 -6.23 15.35 15.58
CA LYS A 21 -6.67 15.90 14.31
C LYS A 21 -7.89 15.10 13.89
N ALA A 22 -9.08 15.71 14.01
CA ALA A 22 -10.28 15.10 13.47
C ALA A 22 -10.10 14.89 11.96
N CYS A 23 -10.30 13.66 11.51
CA CYS A 23 -10.42 13.34 10.10
C CYS A 23 -11.66 14.06 9.54
N THR A 24 -11.51 15.30 9.11
CA THR A 24 -12.56 16.02 8.39
C THR A 24 -12.29 15.87 6.91
N THR A 25 -12.97 14.94 6.28
CA THR A 25 -13.09 14.88 4.82
C THR A 25 -13.97 16.04 4.36
N PRO A 26 -13.54 16.89 3.44
CA PRO A 26 -14.48 17.76 2.74
C PRO A 26 -15.38 16.84 1.89
N ALA A 27 -16.67 16.85 2.16
CA ALA A 27 -17.65 16.21 1.30
C ALA A 27 -17.61 16.92 -0.07
N SER A 28 -16.89 16.34 -1.02
CA SER A 28 -17.05 16.66 -2.43
C SER A 28 -18.34 15.98 -2.88
N GLU A 29 -19.40 16.74 -3.04
CA GLU A 29 -20.57 16.34 -3.82
C GLU A 29 -20.15 16.13 -5.28
N ALA A 30 -19.57 14.97 -5.58
CA ALA A 30 -19.48 14.53 -6.96
C ALA A 30 -20.90 14.21 -7.42
N ALA A 31 -21.46 15.09 -8.22
CA ALA A 31 -22.74 14.88 -8.88
C ALA A 31 -22.69 13.55 -9.65
N VAL A 32 -23.37 12.54 -9.12
CA VAL A 32 -23.62 11.28 -9.81
C VAL A 32 -24.41 11.62 -11.08
N ARG A 33 -23.77 11.63 -12.22
CA ARG A 33 -24.47 11.65 -13.50
C ARG A 33 -25.20 10.31 -13.62
N SER A 34 -26.50 10.33 -13.43
CA SER A 34 -27.37 9.20 -13.78
C SER A 34 -27.38 9.09 -15.30
N GLU A 35 -26.53 8.23 -15.86
CA GLU A 35 -26.69 7.81 -17.24
C GLU A 35 -27.94 6.93 -17.32
N SER A 36 -28.88 7.33 -18.18
CA SER A 36 -30.04 6.50 -18.51
C SER A 36 -29.55 5.14 -19.04
N PRO A 37 -30.10 4.00 -18.58
CA PRO A 37 -29.68 2.69 -19.05
C PRO A 37 -29.94 2.54 -20.55
N ALA A 38 -28.90 2.21 -21.31
CA ALA A 38 -29.03 1.87 -22.72
C ALA A 38 -29.96 0.65 -22.88
N PRO A 39 -30.91 0.67 -23.81
CA PRO A 39 -31.82 -0.47 -24.07
C PRO A 39 -31.00 -1.67 -24.54
N ASN A 40 -31.12 -2.82 -23.90
CA ASN A 40 -30.45 -4.11 -24.14
C ASN A 40 -29.21 -4.45 -23.32
N ARG A 41 -29.02 -3.86 -22.13
CA ARG A 41 -28.01 -4.40 -21.21
C ARG A 41 -28.63 -5.55 -20.37
N PRO A 42 -27.87 -6.62 -20.08
CA PRO A 42 -28.31 -7.65 -19.15
C PRO A 42 -28.71 -7.04 -17.81
N ASP A 43 -29.74 -7.58 -17.18
CA ASP A 43 -30.25 -7.15 -15.87
C ASP A 43 -29.33 -7.64 -14.73
N TRP A 44 -28.06 -7.33 -14.82
CA TRP A 44 -27.08 -7.53 -13.75
C TRP A 44 -26.35 -6.21 -13.52
N GLY A 45 -26.17 -5.84 -12.25
CA GLY A 45 -25.58 -4.58 -11.85
C GLY A 45 -24.17 -4.43 -12.43
N ARG A 46 -23.91 -3.25 -13.00
CA ARG A 46 -22.58 -2.87 -13.51
C ARG A 46 -22.00 -1.74 -12.68
N GLY A 47 -20.78 -1.94 -12.23
CA GLY A 47 -19.98 -0.94 -11.54
C GLY A 47 -19.12 -0.13 -12.50
N TYR A 48 -18.05 0.42 -11.96
CA TYR A 48 -17.05 1.16 -12.71
C TYR A 48 -16.42 0.28 -13.83
N GLU A 49 -16.00 0.90 -14.90
CA GLU A 49 -15.42 0.20 -16.07
C GLU A 49 -16.31 -0.94 -16.62
N ASN A 50 -17.62 -0.83 -16.42
CA ASN A 50 -18.58 -1.89 -16.77
C ASN A 50 -18.36 -3.24 -16.08
N GLN A 51 -17.61 -3.29 -15.00
CA GLN A 51 -17.40 -4.50 -14.24
C GLN A 51 -18.68 -4.95 -13.54
N ARG A 52 -18.74 -6.23 -13.25
CA ARG A 52 -19.81 -6.80 -12.43
C ARG A 52 -19.74 -6.22 -11.02
N ILE A 53 -20.91 -5.86 -10.46
CA ILE A 53 -21.01 -5.51 -9.04
C ILE A 53 -20.93 -6.79 -8.22
N ALA A 54 -19.96 -6.86 -7.29
CA ALA A 54 -19.78 -8.02 -6.43
C ALA A 54 -20.83 -8.11 -5.33
N ASP A 55 -21.26 -6.99 -4.77
CA ASP A 55 -22.23 -6.91 -3.69
C ASP A 55 -23.61 -7.35 -4.13
N ARG A 56 -24.18 -8.36 -3.46
CA ARG A 56 -25.53 -8.89 -3.71
C ARG A 56 -26.65 -8.15 -2.98
N LYS A 57 -26.29 -7.20 -2.13
CA LYS A 57 -27.24 -6.44 -1.30
C LYS A 57 -28.03 -7.28 -0.28
N ASP A 58 -27.60 -8.49 0.01
CA ASP A 58 -28.18 -9.42 0.98
C ASP A 58 -27.21 -9.79 2.11
N GLY A 59 -26.08 -9.05 2.22
CA GLY A 59 -25.00 -9.35 3.16
C GLY A 59 -23.96 -10.34 2.63
N THR A 60 -24.09 -10.77 1.37
CA THR A 60 -23.12 -11.63 0.68
C THR A 60 -22.52 -10.93 -0.53
N PHE A 61 -21.40 -11.46 -1.02
CA PHE A 61 -20.75 -10.96 -2.23
C PHE A 61 -20.22 -12.10 -3.11
N LEU A 62 -19.95 -11.77 -4.35
CA LEU A 62 -19.38 -12.70 -5.34
C LEU A 62 -17.87 -12.49 -5.47
N ASN A 63 -17.14 -13.57 -5.48
CA ASN A 63 -15.74 -13.57 -5.89
C ASN A 63 -15.59 -13.75 -7.41
N PRO A 64 -14.55 -13.16 -8.03
CA PRO A 64 -13.67 -12.14 -7.46
C PRO A 64 -14.41 -10.80 -7.28
N ILE A 65 -14.01 -9.99 -6.29
CA ILE A 65 -14.58 -8.66 -6.07
C ILE A 65 -14.25 -7.74 -7.23
N PHE A 66 -13.01 -7.77 -7.70
CA PHE A 66 -12.58 -7.13 -8.93
C PHE A 66 -12.53 -8.14 -10.07
N SER A 67 -13.02 -7.75 -11.23
CA SER A 67 -12.83 -8.50 -12.47
C SER A 67 -11.51 -8.14 -13.14
N GLY A 68 -10.96 -9.06 -13.92
CA GLY A 68 -9.73 -8.89 -14.69
C GLY A 68 -8.48 -9.20 -13.87
N ASP A 69 -7.34 -8.86 -14.45
CA ASP A 69 -6.02 -9.09 -13.87
C ASP A 69 -5.70 -7.98 -12.84
N ARG A 70 -5.66 -8.36 -11.58
CA ARG A 70 -5.45 -7.46 -10.42
C ARG A 70 -4.48 -8.11 -9.44
N PRO A 71 -3.24 -8.40 -9.85
CA PRO A 71 -2.27 -9.08 -9.02
C PRO A 71 -1.65 -8.15 -7.98
N ASP A 72 -1.06 -8.76 -6.96
CA ASP A 72 -0.23 -8.11 -5.94
C ASP A 72 -0.95 -6.94 -5.26
N PRO A 73 -2.15 -7.16 -4.69
CA PRO A 73 -2.88 -6.08 -4.06
C PRO A 73 -2.14 -5.55 -2.83
N SER A 74 -1.94 -4.24 -2.77
CA SER A 74 -1.49 -3.54 -1.59
C SER A 74 -2.59 -2.64 -1.05
N ILE A 75 -2.95 -2.84 0.21
CA ILE A 75 -4.10 -2.23 0.85
C ILE A 75 -3.70 -1.54 2.15
N ILE A 76 -4.24 -0.35 2.38
CA ILE A 76 -4.14 0.35 3.66
C ILE A 76 -5.51 0.81 4.12
N ARG A 77 -5.63 1.07 5.42
CA ARG A 77 -6.78 1.76 6.01
C ARG A 77 -6.34 3.12 6.53
N ASP A 78 -7.05 4.16 6.12
CA ASP A 78 -6.90 5.51 6.70
C ASP A 78 -8.27 5.99 7.18
N CYS A 79 -8.39 6.21 8.49
CA CYS A 79 -9.67 6.46 9.16
C CYS A 79 -10.69 5.34 8.85
N ASP A 80 -11.80 5.66 8.19
CA ASP A 80 -12.86 4.71 7.84
C ASP A 80 -12.82 4.27 6.37
N THR A 81 -11.76 4.61 5.65
CA THR A 81 -11.63 4.30 4.23
C THR A 81 -10.44 3.38 3.99
N TYR A 82 -10.65 2.35 3.19
CA TYR A 82 -9.62 1.48 2.66
C TYR A 82 -9.18 1.98 1.29
N TYR A 83 -7.88 1.96 1.04
CA TYR A 83 -7.28 2.29 -0.25
C TYR A 83 -6.49 1.11 -0.76
N LEU A 84 -6.56 0.87 -2.06
CA LEU A 84 -6.01 -0.32 -2.70
C LEU A 84 -5.37 0.06 -4.03
N THR A 85 -4.23 -0.55 -4.33
CA THR A 85 -3.60 -0.53 -5.64
C THR A 85 -3.07 -1.92 -6.00
N PHE A 86 -2.63 -2.11 -7.26
CA PHE A 86 -2.17 -3.38 -7.82
C PHE A 86 -0.93 -3.17 -8.67
N SER A 87 -0.24 -4.25 -9.01
CA SER A 87 0.73 -4.24 -10.10
C SER A 87 0.07 -3.72 -11.37
N SER A 88 0.74 -2.81 -12.06
CA SER A 88 0.21 -2.24 -13.32
C SER A 88 1.02 -2.65 -14.55
N PHE A 89 2.11 -3.39 -14.37
CA PHE A 89 3.01 -3.82 -15.43
C PHE A 89 3.35 -2.68 -16.41
N ASP A 90 3.06 -2.84 -17.67
CA ASP A 90 3.33 -1.86 -18.72
C ASP A 90 2.17 -0.87 -18.95
N ALA A 91 1.09 -0.99 -18.15
CA ALA A 91 -0.06 -0.10 -18.27
C ALA A 91 0.24 1.30 -17.72
N TYR A 92 -0.06 2.32 -18.53
CA TYR A 92 0.13 3.72 -18.17
C TYR A 92 -1.09 4.57 -18.52
N PRO A 93 -1.46 5.53 -17.61
CA PRO A 93 -0.92 5.75 -16.27
C PRO A 93 -1.14 4.52 -15.38
N GLY A 94 -0.18 4.26 -14.46
CA GLY A 94 -0.13 3.05 -13.65
C GLY A 94 -0.53 3.27 -12.19
N LEU A 95 -0.54 2.18 -11.42
CA LEU A 95 -0.85 2.15 -9.98
C LEU A 95 -2.15 2.89 -9.67
N PHE A 96 -3.25 2.41 -10.27
CA PHE A 96 -4.56 3.02 -10.07
C PHE A 96 -5.04 2.78 -8.65
N ILE A 97 -5.40 3.86 -7.94
CA ILE A 97 -5.90 3.81 -6.58
C ILE A 97 -7.40 3.60 -6.60
N TRP A 98 -7.88 2.69 -5.76
CA TRP A 98 -9.28 2.44 -5.46
C TRP A 98 -9.56 2.70 -3.99
N GLN A 99 -10.77 3.09 -3.66
CA GLN A 99 -11.23 3.30 -2.28
C GLN A 99 -12.50 2.54 -1.98
N SER A 100 -12.65 2.12 -0.71
CA SER A 100 -13.84 1.43 -0.20
C SER A 100 -14.01 1.70 1.30
N THR A 101 -15.24 1.62 1.79
CA THR A 101 -15.53 1.63 3.23
C THR A 101 -15.93 0.24 3.76
N ASP A 102 -16.09 -0.76 2.89
CA ASP A 102 -16.58 -2.09 3.23
C ASP A 102 -15.81 -3.26 2.61
N LEU A 103 -14.74 -2.96 1.85
CA LEU A 103 -13.89 -3.94 1.15
C LEU A 103 -14.58 -4.70 -0.01
N VAL A 104 -15.83 -4.40 -0.29
CA VAL A 104 -16.64 -5.04 -1.35
C VAL A 104 -16.98 -4.06 -2.45
N ASN A 105 -17.42 -2.86 -2.05
CA ASN A 105 -17.81 -1.79 -2.98
C ASN A 105 -16.64 -0.82 -3.16
N TRP A 106 -15.94 -0.92 -4.29
CA TRP A 106 -14.77 -0.12 -4.61
C TRP A 106 -15.08 0.96 -5.64
N GLN A 107 -14.54 2.14 -5.40
CA GLN A 107 -14.64 3.29 -6.30
C GLN A 107 -13.24 3.73 -6.73
N PRO A 108 -13.04 4.10 -8.00
CA PRO A 108 -11.76 4.61 -8.48
C PRO A 108 -11.48 6.00 -7.90
N VAL A 109 -10.24 6.22 -7.47
CA VAL A 109 -9.71 7.53 -7.08
C VAL A 109 -8.93 8.13 -8.25
N GLY A 110 -7.95 7.42 -8.77
CA GLY A 110 -7.12 7.86 -9.89
C GLY A 110 -5.77 7.16 -9.93
N PRO A 111 -4.98 7.40 -10.98
CA PRO A 111 -3.66 6.82 -11.10
C PRO A 111 -2.64 7.57 -10.22
N ALA A 112 -1.82 6.81 -9.51
CA ALA A 112 -0.72 7.37 -8.72
C ALA A 112 0.56 7.55 -9.55
N LEU A 113 0.81 6.69 -10.52
CA LEU A 113 2.03 6.72 -11.33
C LEU A 113 1.76 7.26 -12.73
N THR A 114 2.20 8.49 -12.98
CA THR A 114 2.03 9.18 -14.27
C THR A 114 3.33 9.32 -15.07
N HIS A 115 4.48 8.92 -14.49
CA HIS A 115 5.79 8.97 -15.12
C HIS A 115 6.28 7.55 -15.38
N PRO A 116 6.61 7.19 -16.63
CA PRO A 116 7.08 5.84 -16.95
C PRO A 116 8.41 5.51 -16.28
N ILE A 117 8.47 4.37 -15.60
CA ILE A 117 9.68 3.81 -14.98
C ILE A 117 9.97 2.37 -15.47
N GLY A 118 9.11 1.83 -16.30
CA GLY A 118 9.19 0.45 -16.80
C GLY A 118 7.97 -0.38 -16.40
N SER A 119 8.06 -1.70 -16.51
CA SER A 119 7.06 -2.64 -16.02
C SER A 119 7.01 -2.60 -14.49
N VAL A 120 5.85 -2.32 -13.92
CA VAL A 120 5.60 -2.07 -12.50
C VAL A 120 5.01 -3.32 -11.87
N TRP A 121 5.68 -3.85 -10.85
CA TRP A 121 5.30 -5.07 -10.14
C TRP A 121 4.72 -4.75 -8.77
N ALA A 122 4.71 -5.72 -7.86
CA ALA A 122 4.08 -5.69 -6.54
C ALA A 122 4.40 -4.42 -5.71
N PRO A 123 3.51 -3.42 -5.69
CA PRO A 123 3.74 -2.18 -4.96
C PRO A 123 3.48 -2.37 -3.46
N ASP A 124 4.04 -1.48 -2.66
CA ASP A 124 3.67 -1.33 -1.26
C ASP A 124 3.11 0.08 -1.01
N LEU A 125 1.79 0.17 -0.88
CA LEU A 125 1.07 1.40 -0.54
C LEU A 125 1.01 1.54 0.97
N ILE A 126 1.55 2.63 1.52
CA ILE A 126 1.57 2.89 2.95
C ILE A 126 1.19 4.33 3.27
N LYS A 127 0.82 4.57 4.52
CA LYS A 127 0.75 5.91 5.11
C LYS A 127 1.73 6.01 6.27
N HIS A 128 2.60 7.00 6.23
CA HIS A 128 3.50 7.31 7.33
C HIS A 128 3.43 8.80 7.66
N GLY A 129 3.10 9.11 8.91
CA GLY A 129 2.80 10.48 9.31
C GLY A 129 1.60 11.04 8.51
N ASP A 130 1.79 12.21 7.93
CA ASP A 130 0.76 12.89 7.12
C ASP A 130 0.90 12.61 5.61
N ARG A 131 1.72 11.61 5.19
CA ARG A 131 1.99 11.32 3.77
C ARG A 131 1.65 9.89 3.40
N PHE A 132 1.20 9.73 2.18
CA PHE A 132 1.11 8.45 1.48
C PHE A 132 2.37 8.22 0.67
N TYR A 133 2.81 6.97 0.62
CA TYR A 133 3.95 6.50 -0.15
C TYR A 133 3.57 5.25 -0.92
N ILE A 134 4.16 5.07 -2.08
CA ILE A 134 4.13 3.80 -2.78
C ILE A 134 5.56 3.43 -3.13
N TYR A 135 6.05 2.33 -2.57
CA TYR A 135 7.32 1.71 -2.94
C TYR A 135 7.06 0.77 -4.10
N ILE A 136 7.81 0.89 -5.18
CA ILE A 136 7.46 0.36 -6.49
C ILE A 136 8.64 -0.40 -7.07
N PRO A 137 8.62 -1.74 -7.09
CA PRO A 137 9.58 -2.49 -7.88
C PRO A 137 9.25 -2.31 -9.37
N ALA A 138 10.22 -1.87 -10.14
CA ALA A 138 10.02 -1.67 -11.57
C ALA A 138 11.20 -2.15 -12.40
N ARG A 139 10.90 -2.71 -13.57
CA ARG A 139 11.90 -3.19 -14.53
C ARG A 139 11.77 -2.44 -15.85
N SER A 140 12.77 -1.66 -16.16
CA SER A 140 12.99 -1.10 -17.48
C SER A 140 13.88 -2.03 -18.33
N LYS A 141 14.13 -1.65 -19.60
CA LYS A 141 15.05 -2.39 -20.49
C LYS A 141 16.45 -2.56 -19.89
N ASN A 142 16.91 -1.54 -19.14
CA ASN A 142 18.30 -1.46 -18.71
C ASN A 142 18.48 -1.53 -17.19
N ARG A 143 17.41 -1.54 -16.42
CA ARG A 143 17.48 -1.45 -14.95
C ARG A 143 16.26 -2.08 -14.31
N LYS A 144 16.48 -2.81 -13.23
CA LYS A 144 15.48 -3.19 -12.22
C LYS A 144 15.87 -2.48 -10.92
N SER A 145 14.93 -1.83 -10.27
CA SER A 145 15.15 -1.14 -8.99
C SER A 145 13.82 -0.92 -8.27
N ILE A 146 13.89 -0.50 -7.03
CA ILE A 146 12.73 -0.02 -6.28
C ILE A 146 12.72 1.51 -6.34
N TYR A 147 11.58 2.04 -6.74
CA TYR A 147 11.29 3.47 -6.75
C TYR A 147 10.31 3.81 -5.64
N VAL A 148 10.22 5.08 -5.28
CA VAL A 148 9.20 5.58 -4.38
C VAL A 148 8.55 6.82 -4.96
N ILE A 149 7.22 6.90 -4.84
CA ILE A 149 6.43 8.11 -5.04
C ILE A 149 5.68 8.44 -3.75
N TYR A 150 5.38 9.72 -3.54
CA TYR A 150 4.66 10.17 -2.35
C TYR A 150 3.66 11.28 -2.67
N ALA A 151 2.65 11.42 -1.82
CA ALA A 151 1.66 12.49 -1.87
C ALA A 151 1.14 12.83 -0.47
N ASN A 152 0.66 14.05 -0.28
CA ASN A 152 0.00 14.46 0.98
C ASN A 152 -1.49 14.05 1.00
N GLN A 153 -2.08 13.80 -0.17
CA GLN A 153 -3.45 13.32 -0.33
C GLN A 153 -3.42 12.08 -1.22
N ILE A 154 -4.32 11.14 -0.96
CA ILE A 154 -4.36 9.87 -1.70
C ILE A 154 -4.70 10.03 -3.19
N ASP A 155 -5.45 11.07 -3.52
CA ASP A 155 -5.78 11.47 -4.89
C ASP A 155 -4.68 12.33 -5.55
N GLY A 156 -3.56 12.59 -4.84
CA GLY A 156 -2.41 13.32 -5.32
C GLY A 156 -2.46 14.84 -5.06
N PRO A 157 -1.65 15.62 -5.77
CA PRO A 157 -0.71 15.15 -6.81
C PRO A 157 0.41 14.27 -6.24
N TRP A 158 0.73 13.17 -6.94
CA TRP A 158 1.83 12.31 -6.62
C TRP A 158 3.16 12.87 -7.15
N SER A 159 4.23 12.66 -6.40
CA SER A 159 5.58 13.08 -6.78
C SER A 159 6.07 12.38 -8.05
N LYS A 160 7.16 12.88 -8.62
CA LYS A 160 7.96 12.11 -9.58
C LYS A 160 8.59 10.90 -8.84
N PRO A 161 8.79 9.78 -9.54
CA PRO A 161 9.50 8.63 -8.98
C PRO A 161 10.93 8.97 -8.57
N VAL A 162 11.29 8.56 -7.36
CA VAL A 162 12.67 8.61 -6.82
C VAL A 162 13.20 7.18 -6.83
N ASP A 163 14.35 6.95 -7.46
CA ASP A 163 15.03 5.65 -7.47
C ASP A 163 15.77 5.46 -6.14
N LEU A 164 15.48 4.39 -5.40
CA LEU A 164 16.15 4.05 -4.14
C LEU A 164 17.50 3.35 -4.33
N ASP A 165 17.89 3.10 -5.58
CA ASP A 165 19.12 2.40 -5.94
C ASP A 165 19.23 1.00 -5.32
N LEU A 166 18.15 0.24 -5.38
CA LEU A 166 18.05 -1.15 -4.90
C LEU A 166 17.95 -2.11 -6.10
N PRO A 167 19.08 -2.36 -6.82
CA PRO A 167 19.07 -3.24 -7.98
C PRO A 167 18.73 -4.67 -7.55
N ASP A 168 18.01 -5.39 -8.44
CA ASP A 168 17.70 -6.81 -8.28
C ASP A 168 16.73 -7.19 -7.15
N HIS A 169 16.29 -6.25 -6.31
CA HIS A 169 15.25 -6.47 -5.34
C HIS A 169 13.85 -6.19 -5.90
N ILE A 170 12.87 -6.89 -5.35
CA ILE A 170 11.44 -6.72 -5.65
C ILE A 170 10.62 -6.81 -4.35
N ASP A 171 9.32 -6.62 -4.45
CA ASP A 171 8.33 -6.85 -3.41
C ASP A 171 8.65 -6.13 -2.09
N PRO A 172 8.79 -4.81 -2.13
CA PRO A 172 9.06 -4.05 -0.92
C PRO A 172 7.91 -4.15 0.08
N ALA A 173 8.24 -4.16 1.37
CA ALA A 173 7.27 -3.97 2.45
C ALA A 173 7.85 -3.03 3.51
N HIS A 174 7.18 -1.90 3.72
CA HIS A 174 7.63 -0.89 4.66
C HIS A 174 7.23 -1.26 6.09
N ALA A 175 8.14 -1.03 7.04
CA ALA A 175 7.86 -1.11 8.47
C ALA A 175 8.52 0.03 9.24
N VAL A 176 8.02 0.27 10.45
CA VAL A 176 8.68 1.12 11.44
C VAL A 176 9.15 0.21 12.58
N GLY A 177 10.45 0.22 12.85
CA GLY A 177 11.05 -0.53 13.92
C GLY A 177 10.70 -0.01 15.33
N GLU A 178 10.98 -0.78 16.36
CA GLU A 178 10.82 -0.35 17.75
C GLU A 178 11.72 0.84 18.12
N ASP A 179 12.80 1.03 17.37
CA ASP A 179 13.71 2.16 17.45
C ASP A 179 13.17 3.45 16.79
N GLY A 180 11.99 3.36 16.17
CA GLY A 180 11.34 4.47 15.46
C GLY A 180 11.87 4.73 14.06
N LYS A 181 12.85 3.97 13.59
CA LYS A 181 13.38 4.07 12.23
C LYS A 181 12.49 3.38 11.22
N ARG A 182 12.64 3.75 9.97
CA ARG A 182 11.91 3.18 8.84
C ARG A 182 12.75 2.14 8.13
N TYR A 183 12.11 1.06 7.74
CA TYR A 183 12.76 -0.07 7.08
C TYR A 183 11.95 -0.51 5.88
N LEU A 184 12.66 -1.11 4.92
CA LEU A 184 12.06 -1.75 3.77
C LEU A 184 12.53 -3.20 3.72
N PHE A 185 11.61 -4.13 3.97
CA PHE A 185 11.81 -5.54 3.72
C PHE A 185 11.76 -5.79 2.22
N LEU A 186 12.59 -6.70 1.74
CA LEU A 186 12.81 -6.97 0.34
C LEU A 186 12.70 -8.47 0.05
N SER A 187 12.65 -8.84 -1.21
CA SER A 187 12.79 -10.24 -1.61
C SER A 187 14.07 -10.86 -1.06
N ASN A 188 14.10 -12.20 -0.97
CA ASN A 188 15.22 -13.02 -0.50
C ASN A 188 15.53 -12.94 1.00
N GLY A 189 14.70 -12.33 1.80
CA GLY A 189 14.98 -12.15 3.24
C GLY A 189 15.91 -10.99 3.56
N ASP A 190 15.94 -10.01 2.71
CA ASP A 190 16.78 -8.83 2.82
C ASP A 190 16.02 -7.65 3.43
N LEU A 191 16.77 -6.71 4.02
CA LEU A 191 16.28 -5.52 4.70
C LEU A 191 17.19 -4.34 4.41
N VAL A 192 16.62 -3.15 4.32
CA VAL A 192 17.39 -1.90 4.31
C VAL A 192 16.73 -0.85 5.18
N GLU A 193 17.52 -0.07 5.91
CA GLU A 193 17.05 1.13 6.61
C GLU A 193 16.76 2.24 5.59
N LEU A 194 15.67 2.97 5.80
CA LEU A 194 15.31 4.15 5.02
C LEU A 194 15.66 5.43 5.80
N SER A 195 15.90 6.51 5.07
CA SER A 195 15.91 7.85 5.65
C SER A 195 14.58 8.19 6.31
N ASP A 196 14.58 9.16 7.21
CA ASP A 196 13.37 9.61 7.95
C ASP A 196 12.24 10.02 7.00
N ASP A 197 12.58 10.63 5.86
CA ASP A 197 11.60 11.02 4.83
C ASP A 197 11.16 9.84 3.93
N GLY A 198 11.84 8.69 4.02
CA GLY A 198 11.56 7.47 3.25
C GLY A 198 11.92 7.55 1.77
N LEU A 199 12.75 8.51 1.37
CA LEU A 199 13.08 8.76 -0.04
C LEU A 199 14.49 8.34 -0.44
N SER A 200 15.25 7.77 0.50
CA SER A 200 16.58 7.19 0.25
C SER A 200 16.84 6.04 1.23
N THR A 201 17.85 5.24 0.91
CA THR A 201 18.36 4.19 1.80
C THR A 201 19.45 4.73 2.72
N VAL A 202 19.63 4.12 3.89
CA VAL A 202 20.69 4.38 4.87
C VAL A 202 21.50 3.11 5.07
N GLY A 203 22.79 3.16 4.76
CA GLY A 203 23.65 1.99 4.84
C GLY A 203 23.44 0.98 3.71
N ASP A 204 23.93 -0.22 3.93
CA ASP A 204 23.86 -1.33 2.98
C ASP A 204 22.60 -2.18 3.20
N VAL A 205 22.24 -2.95 2.20
CA VAL A 205 21.20 -3.99 2.34
C VAL A 205 21.75 -5.11 3.22
N GLU A 206 20.98 -5.51 4.23
CA GLU A 206 21.34 -6.59 5.15
C GLU A 206 20.48 -7.82 4.88
N HIS A 207 21.09 -9.00 4.84
CA HIS A 207 20.39 -10.26 4.83
C HIS A 207 20.01 -10.66 6.26
N ILE A 208 18.72 -10.75 6.57
CA ILE A 208 18.24 -10.90 7.95
C ILE A 208 17.67 -12.28 8.25
N TYR A 209 17.28 -13.05 7.27
CA TYR A 209 16.83 -14.45 7.45
C TYR A 209 16.94 -15.27 6.18
N ASP A 210 17.21 -16.57 6.34
CA ASP A 210 17.10 -17.55 5.26
C ASP A 210 15.67 -18.06 5.14
N PRO A 211 14.99 -17.84 4.02
CA PRO A 211 13.65 -18.38 3.80
C PRO A 211 13.66 -19.91 3.80
N TRP A 212 12.54 -20.49 4.24
CA TRP A 212 12.36 -21.94 4.19
C TRP A 212 12.52 -22.47 2.76
N ARG A 213 13.32 -23.53 2.62
CA ARG A 213 13.52 -24.22 1.35
C ARG A 213 12.63 -25.45 1.29
N TYR A 214 11.96 -25.63 0.15
CA TYR A 214 11.18 -26.86 -0.07
C TYR A 214 12.08 -28.07 -0.23
N PRO A 215 11.54 -29.30 0.01
CA PRO A 215 12.25 -30.54 -0.23
C PRO A 215 12.77 -30.66 -1.66
N GLU A 216 13.92 -31.29 -1.83
CA GLU A 216 14.58 -31.43 -3.14
C GLU A 216 13.74 -32.23 -4.16
N ASP A 217 12.79 -33.05 -3.68
CA ASP A 217 11.91 -33.87 -4.50
C ASP A 217 10.64 -33.14 -4.97
N TRP A 218 10.48 -31.85 -4.61
CA TRP A 218 9.38 -31.05 -5.11
C TRP A 218 9.70 -30.50 -6.51
N ASP A 219 8.74 -30.61 -7.42
CA ASP A 219 8.83 -30.00 -8.75
C ASP A 219 8.43 -28.52 -8.64
N VAL A 220 9.40 -27.65 -8.60
CA VAL A 220 9.22 -26.21 -8.43
C VAL A 220 9.97 -25.43 -9.49
N GLU A 221 9.39 -24.35 -9.97
CA GLU A 221 9.96 -23.52 -11.03
C GLU A 221 11.25 -22.82 -10.59
N CYS A 222 11.25 -22.24 -9.37
CA CYS A 222 12.41 -21.56 -8.80
C CYS A 222 12.31 -21.49 -7.28
N PHE A 223 13.43 -21.17 -6.63
CA PHE A 223 13.44 -20.71 -5.25
C PHE A 223 13.35 -19.18 -5.25
N CYS A 224 12.13 -18.66 -5.10
CA CYS A 224 11.81 -17.25 -5.21
C CYS A 224 11.10 -16.76 -3.93
N PRO A 225 11.85 -16.55 -2.83
CA PRO A 225 11.28 -16.00 -1.61
C PRO A 225 11.01 -14.50 -1.77
N GLU A 226 9.77 -14.17 -1.95
CA GLU A 226 9.31 -12.82 -2.25
C GLU A 226 7.98 -12.52 -1.56
N GLY A 227 7.47 -11.29 -1.70
CA GLY A 227 6.19 -10.89 -1.14
C GLY A 227 6.16 -10.71 0.38
N PRO A 228 7.19 -10.15 1.06
CA PRO A 228 7.07 -9.84 2.48
C PRO A 228 5.88 -8.90 2.69
N LYS A 229 5.13 -9.12 3.78
CA LYS A 229 4.07 -8.20 4.24
C LYS A 229 4.14 -8.09 5.76
N ILE A 230 4.04 -6.87 6.26
CA ILE A 230 4.17 -6.51 7.66
C ILE A 230 2.83 -5.94 8.17
#